data_084d36bebd29acedea1b8072d959261a
#
_entry.id   084d36bebd29acedea1b8072d959261a
#
_cell.length_a   1.000
_cell.length_b   1.000
_cell.length_c   1.000
_cell.angle_alpha   90.00
_cell.angle_beta   90.00
_cell.angle_gamma   90.00
#
_symmetry.space_group_name_H-M   'P 1'
#
loop_
_entity.id
_entity.type
_entity.pdbx_description
1 polymer ?
#
loop_
_entity_poly.entity_id
_entity_poly.type
_entity_poly.pdbx_seq_one_letter_code
_entity_poly.pdbx_strand_id
1 'polypeptide(L)'
;MIWLLKMEKRFRITVLQMEKAGISGRLINLAEKCLGHIRGGMAMVCVVVSCFFAAISGSGPATVAALGLIMIPALKKAGYSPAFACALMAAGGAIGVVIPPSITFVVYGSIADASITDLFKAGVIPGLLMGLGLIVAALFVGRKANLTVQPKASGKERLKAFKDAFWGLLMPVIILGGIYGSIFTPTEAAAVSVFYGLIVGVFIYREVNWKKMKDILIDSCSTTATVMFITMGATLFGYVLTRARLDLAIENFMLTVTNGNTVIFFIIVNVVLLIAGCFLDSTSALYIFTPLFAPVAVQLGIDPIHLGTVMIVNLAIGLFTPPVGVNLYVACGIGDIKIEEITKGIIPCLIAELAVLLLITYVPAISTFLIH
;
A
#
# COMPACT_ATOMS: atom_id res chain seq x y z
N MET A 1 0.65 -14.37 17.26
CA MET A 1 -0.78 -14.28 16.82
C MET A 1 -1.59 -13.20 17.56
N ILE A 2 -1.79 -13.26 18.89
CA ILE A 2 -2.56 -12.25 19.66
C ILE A 2 -1.96 -10.83 19.53
N TRP A 3 -0.65 -10.72 19.46
CA TRP A 3 0.08 -9.47 19.31
C TRP A 3 -0.18 -8.79 17.95
N LEU A 4 -0.16 -9.55 16.86
CA LEU A 4 -0.52 -9.12 15.50
C LEU A 4 -1.90 -8.50 15.43
N LEU A 5 -2.88 -9.18 16.04
CA LEU A 5 -4.27 -8.76 16.07
C LEU A 5 -4.46 -7.42 16.82
N LYS A 6 -3.69 -7.24 17.91
CA LYS A 6 -3.71 -5.97 18.67
C LYS A 6 -3.12 -4.81 17.85
N MET A 7 -2.07 -5.07 17.09
CA MET A 7 -1.40 -4.05 16.27
C MET A 7 -2.27 -3.65 15.08
N GLU A 8 -2.81 -4.61 14.34
CA GLU A 8 -3.67 -4.36 13.19
C GLU A 8 -4.94 -3.59 13.56
N LYS A 9 -5.62 -3.99 14.65
CA LYS A 9 -6.79 -3.28 15.17
C LYS A 9 -6.48 -1.81 15.46
N ARG A 10 -5.33 -1.52 16.07
CA ARG A 10 -4.92 -0.15 16.41
C ARG A 10 -4.63 0.68 15.17
N PHE A 11 -3.87 0.15 14.19
CA PHE A 11 -3.62 0.85 12.93
C PHE A 11 -4.92 1.18 12.19
N ARG A 12 -5.87 0.26 12.11
CA ARG A 12 -7.15 0.50 11.42
C ARG A 12 -8.02 1.56 12.10
N ILE A 13 -8.08 1.57 13.42
CA ILE A 13 -8.78 2.63 14.16
C ILE A 13 -8.21 3.99 13.76
N THR A 14 -6.89 4.10 13.71
CA THR A 14 -6.19 5.33 13.32
C THR A 14 -6.54 5.77 11.90
N VAL A 15 -6.50 4.84 10.94
CA VAL A 15 -6.81 5.12 9.53
C VAL A 15 -8.21 5.68 9.38
N LEU A 16 -9.21 5.00 9.95
CA LEU A 16 -10.61 5.42 9.88
C LEU A 16 -10.86 6.77 10.59
N GLN A 17 -10.16 7.01 11.71
CA GLN A 17 -10.22 8.29 12.40
C GLN A 17 -9.68 9.42 11.52
N MET A 18 -8.56 9.21 10.86
CA MET A 18 -7.91 10.23 10.04
C MET A 18 -8.66 10.49 8.73
N GLU A 19 -9.25 9.46 8.13
CA GLU A 19 -10.13 9.61 6.97
C GLU A 19 -11.35 10.46 7.30
N LYS A 20 -12.06 10.10 8.37
CA LYS A 20 -13.26 10.83 8.85
C LYS A 20 -12.93 12.21 9.48
N ALA A 21 -11.66 12.48 9.79
CA ALA A 21 -11.16 13.79 10.26
C ALA A 21 -10.75 14.75 9.12
N GLY A 22 -11.08 14.45 7.87
CA GLY A 22 -10.87 15.35 6.72
C GLY A 22 -9.39 15.61 6.37
N ILE A 23 -8.49 14.74 6.78
CA ILE A 23 -7.05 14.88 6.51
C ILE A 23 -6.76 14.72 5.02
N SER A 24 -7.45 13.79 4.35
CA SER A 24 -7.28 13.55 2.90
C SER A 24 -7.48 14.84 2.08
N GLY A 25 -8.55 15.60 2.36
CA GLY A 25 -8.81 16.87 1.67
C GLY A 25 -7.71 17.92 1.89
N ARG A 26 -7.15 17.99 3.11
CA ARG A 26 -6.06 18.93 3.44
C ARG A 26 -4.74 18.55 2.77
N LEU A 27 -4.42 17.25 2.72
CA LEU A 27 -3.24 16.74 1.99
C LEU A 27 -3.35 16.98 0.49
N ILE A 28 -4.53 16.73 -0.09
CA ILE A 28 -4.79 17.01 -1.51
C ILE A 28 -4.62 18.49 -1.80
N ASN A 29 -5.21 19.38 -1.01
CA ASN A 29 -5.08 20.83 -1.19
C ASN A 29 -3.62 21.28 -1.12
N LEU A 30 -2.83 20.76 -0.17
CA LEU A 30 -1.39 21.06 -0.08
C LEU A 30 -0.65 20.63 -1.35
N ALA A 31 -0.86 19.39 -1.78
CA ALA A 31 -0.21 18.84 -2.98
C ALA A 31 -0.62 19.60 -4.25
N GLU A 32 -1.90 19.98 -4.38
CA GLU A 32 -2.40 20.81 -5.48
C GLU A 32 -1.73 22.19 -5.51
N LYS A 33 -1.60 22.86 -4.37
CA LYS A 33 -0.91 24.16 -4.29
C LYS A 33 0.58 24.05 -4.62
N CYS A 34 1.20 22.89 -4.40
CA CYS A 34 2.61 22.66 -4.72
C CYS A 34 2.84 22.22 -6.16
N LEU A 35 2.01 21.31 -6.69
CA LEU A 35 2.25 20.59 -7.94
C LEU A 35 1.24 20.90 -9.05
N GLY A 36 0.04 21.42 -8.72
CA GLY A 36 -1.05 21.61 -9.68
C GLY A 36 -0.75 22.54 -10.85
N HIS A 37 0.25 23.41 -10.71
CA HIS A 37 0.69 24.34 -11.75
C HIS A 37 1.64 23.71 -12.81
N ILE A 38 2.03 22.45 -12.63
CA ILE A 38 2.88 21.71 -13.57
C ILE A 38 1.98 20.99 -14.58
N ARG A 39 2.40 20.87 -15.84
CA ARG A 39 1.66 20.06 -16.82
C ARG A 39 1.64 18.59 -16.38
N GLY A 40 0.43 18.02 -16.25
CA GLY A 40 0.25 16.72 -15.62
C GLY A 40 0.26 16.75 -14.09
N GLY A 41 0.30 17.93 -13.49
CA GLY A 41 0.41 18.13 -12.04
C GLY A 41 -0.68 17.44 -11.24
N MET A 42 -1.91 17.35 -11.75
CA MET A 42 -3.00 16.66 -11.04
C MET A 42 -2.74 15.16 -10.88
N ALA A 43 -2.11 14.51 -11.85
CA ALA A 43 -1.71 13.11 -11.71
C ALA A 43 -0.54 12.95 -10.72
N MET A 44 0.42 13.89 -10.74
CA MET A 44 1.49 13.92 -9.73
C MET A 44 0.91 14.13 -8.33
N VAL A 45 -0.08 15.02 -8.18
CA VAL A 45 -0.82 15.21 -6.92
C VAL A 45 -1.46 13.91 -6.46
N CYS A 46 -2.14 13.19 -7.36
CA CYS A 46 -2.75 11.90 -7.05
C CYS A 46 -1.74 10.91 -6.47
N VAL A 47 -0.60 10.73 -7.13
CA VAL A 47 0.44 9.78 -6.68
C VAL A 47 1.09 10.24 -5.38
N VAL A 48 1.49 11.50 -5.26
CA VAL A 48 2.14 12.04 -4.07
C VAL A 48 1.22 11.95 -2.86
N VAL A 49 -0.06 12.30 -3.01
CA VAL A 49 -1.04 12.16 -1.93
C VAL A 49 -1.28 10.69 -1.58
N SER A 50 -1.28 9.80 -2.58
CA SER A 50 -1.36 8.36 -2.33
C SER A 50 -0.17 7.85 -1.51
N CYS A 51 1.05 8.31 -1.79
CA CYS A 51 2.24 7.98 -1.00
C CYS A 51 2.13 8.46 0.45
N PHE A 52 1.67 9.70 0.67
CA PHE A 52 1.47 10.21 2.04
C PHE A 52 0.35 9.48 2.77
N PHE A 53 -0.76 9.24 2.07
CA PHE A 53 -1.90 8.54 2.67
C PHE A 53 -1.60 7.05 2.91
N ALA A 54 -0.74 6.47 2.08
CA ALA A 54 -0.20 5.13 2.27
C ALA A 54 0.45 4.96 3.64
N ALA A 55 1.30 5.91 4.02
CA ALA A 55 1.98 5.93 5.33
C ALA A 55 1.00 6.10 6.53
N ILE A 56 -0.27 6.34 6.27
CA ILE A 56 -1.33 6.41 7.28
C ILE A 56 -2.21 5.18 7.22
N SER A 57 -2.61 4.78 6.01
CA SER A 57 -3.62 3.74 5.75
C SER A 57 -3.07 2.31 5.87
N GLY A 58 -1.89 2.04 5.33
CA GLY A 58 -1.33 0.69 5.25
C GLY A 58 -2.18 -0.31 4.43
N SER A 59 -3.17 0.17 3.65
CA SER A 59 -4.13 -0.64 2.90
C SER A 59 -4.46 -0.04 1.53
N GLY A 60 -4.34 -0.85 0.48
CA GLY A 60 -4.63 -0.42 -0.89
C GLY A 60 -6.09 0.01 -1.10
N PRO A 61 -7.07 -0.88 -0.88
CA PRO A 61 -8.48 -0.56 -1.09
C PRO A 61 -8.97 0.62 -0.25
N ALA A 62 -8.51 0.74 1.00
CA ALA A 62 -8.85 1.87 1.86
C ALA A 62 -8.31 3.20 1.31
N THR A 63 -7.09 3.20 0.78
CA THR A 63 -6.50 4.37 0.13
C THR A 63 -7.30 4.79 -1.11
N VAL A 64 -7.71 3.82 -1.95
CA VAL A 64 -8.57 4.10 -3.12
C VAL A 64 -9.93 4.66 -2.70
N ALA A 65 -10.56 4.09 -1.69
CA ALA A 65 -11.85 4.55 -1.19
C ALA A 65 -11.78 5.99 -0.66
N ALA A 66 -10.77 6.29 0.17
CA ALA A 66 -10.63 7.60 0.80
C ALA A 66 -10.25 8.72 -0.18
N LEU A 67 -9.30 8.46 -1.07
CA LEU A 67 -8.80 9.47 -2.00
C LEU A 67 -9.58 9.52 -3.31
N GLY A 68 -10.12 8.39 -3.74
CA GLY A 68 -10.78 8.23 -5.05
C GLY A 68 -11.97 9.16 -5.23
N LEU A 69 -12.78 9.38 -4.18
CA LEU A 69 -13.93 10.28 -4.21
C LEU A 69 -13.56 11.72 -4.60
N ILE A 70 -12.35 12.15 -4.28
CA ILE A 70 -11.86 13.51 -4.59
C ILE A 70 -10.99 13.48 -5.84
N MET A 71 -10.05 12.53 -5.92
CA MET A 71 -9.02 12.52 -6.97
C MET A 71 -9.53 12.07 -8.33
N ILE A 72 -10.44 11.09 -8.39
CA ILE A 72 -11.00 10.65 -9.70
C ILE A 72 -11.74 11.77 -10.41
N PRO A 73 -12.69 12.50 -9.78
CA PRO A 73 -13.31 13.67 -10.40
C PRO A 73 -12.30 14.78 -10.74
N ALA A 74 -11.28 15.01 -9.90
CA ALA A 74 -10.26 16.02 -10.15
C ALA A 74 -9.40 15.69 -11.37
N LEU A 75 -9.00 14.42 -11.55
CA LEU A 75 -8.26 13.93 -12.72
C LEU A 75 -9.10 14.04 -14.00
N LYS A 76 -10.40 13.68 -13.93
CA LYS A 76 -11.33 13.85 -15.07
C LYS A 76 -11.44 15.32 -15.48
N LYS A 77 -11.58 16.24 -14.52
CA LYS A 77 -11.61 17.70 -14.77
C LYS A 77 -10.28 18.23 -15.33
N ALA A 78 -9.15 17.63 -14.94
CA ALA A 78 -7.85 17.98 -15.48
C ALA A 78 -7.61 17.51 -16.92
N GLY A 79 -8.54 16.72 -17.51
CA GLY A 79 -8.49 16.29 -18.92
C GLY A 79 -7.99 14.85 -19.11
N TYR A 80 -7.82 14.08 -18.03
CA TYR A 80 -7.56 12.65 -18.16
C TYR A 80 -8.82 11.87 -18.48
N SER A 81 -8.70 10.81 -19.28
CA SER A 81 -9.83 9.91 -19.55
C SER A 81 -10.36 9.28 -18.26
N PRO A 82 -11.67 9.01 -18.14
CA PRO A 82 -12.24 8.35 -16.98
C PRO A 82 -11.54 7.03 -16.64
N ALA A 83 -11.24 6.23 -17.66
CA ALA A 83 -10.53 4.97 -17.53
C ALA A 83 -9.14 5.14 -16.89
N PHE A 84 -8.34 6.09 -17.37
CA PHE A 84 -7.02 6.35 -16.81
C PHE A 84 -7.08 7.00 -15.43
N ALA A 85 -8.03 7.90 -15.17
CA ALA A 85 -8.21 8.52 -13.86
C ALA A 85 -8.49 7.46 -12.77
N CYS A 86 -9.39 6.52 -13.04
CA CYS A 86 -9.68 5.41 -12.15
C CYS A 86 -8.50 4.45 -12.04
N ALA A 87 -7.82 4.14 -13.14
CA ALA A 87 -6.65 3.28 -13.17
C ALA A 87 -5.49 3.84 -12.34
N LEU A 88 -5.17 5.13 -12.51
CA LEU A 88 -4.11 5.78 -11.74
C LEU A 88 -4.43 5.81 -10.24
N MET A 89 -5.70 6.02 -9.88
CA MET A 89 -6.11 5.98 -8.48
C MET A 89 -6.02 4.57 -7.90
N ALA A 90 -6.41 3.54 -8.65
CA ALA A 90 -6.29 2.14 -8.24
C ALA A 90 -4.82 1.74 -8.03
N ALA A 91 -3.94 2.11 -8.97
CA ALA A 91 -2.50 1.87 -8.86
C ALA A 91 -1.85 2.69 -7.73
N GLY A 92 -2.22 3.97 -7.60
CA GLY A 92 -1.78 4.82 -6.49
C GLY A 92 -2.17 4.25 -5.12
N GLY A 93 -3.38 3.67 -5.03
CA GLY A 93 -3.81 2.98 -3.81
C GLY A 93 -2.94 1.77 -3.46
N ALA A 94 -2.41 1.05 -4.46
CA ALA A 94 -1.55 -0.10 -4.22
C ALA A 94 -0.24 0.27 -3.50
N ILE A 95 0.27 1.49 -3.68
CA ILE A 95 1.42 1.99 -2.91
C ILE A 95 1.15 1.93 -1.41
N GLY A 96 -0.13 2.01 -1.00
CA GLY A 96 -0.56 1.92 0.40
C GLY A 96 -0.23 0.62 1.10
N VAL A 97 0.10 -0.42 0.36
CA VAL A 97 0.52 -1.72 0.91
C VAL A 97 2.03 -1.79 1.09
N VAL A 98 2.79 -0.92 0.41
CA VAL A 98 4.26 -0.97 0.36
C VAL A 98 4.91 0.11 1.21
N ILE A 99 4.43 1.36 1.17
CA ILE A 99 5.00 2.43 2.01
C ILE A 99 4.66 2.18 3.48
N PRO A 100 5.67 2.16 4.39
CA PRO A 100 5.44 1.95 5.81
C PRO A 100 4.72 3.13 6.49
N PRO A 101 3.98 2.87 7.59
CA PRO A 101 3.69 1.56 8.17
C PRO A 101 2.65 0.79 7.37
N SER A 102 2.91 -0.47 7.07
CA SER A 102 2.07 -1.33 6.24
C SER A 102 1.66 -2.60 6.99
N ILE A 103 0.39 -2.97 6.86
CA ILE A 103 -0.18 -4.17 7.48
C ILE A 103 0.45 -5.43 6.88
N THR A 104 0.71 -5.43 5.58
CA THR A 104 1.30 -6.58 4.88
C THR A 104 2.72 -6.90 5.34
N PHE A 105 3.55 -5.89 5.61
CA PHE A 105 4.88 -6.10 6.20
C PHE A 105 4.81 -6.71 7.59
N VAL A 106 3.83 -6.29 8.39
CA VAL A 106 3.60 -6.88 9.72
C VAL A 106 3.20 -8.34 9.64
N VAL A 107 2.27 -8.65 8.72
CA VAL A 107 1.80 -10.02 8.48
C VAL A 107 2.95 -10.90 7.99
N TYR A 108 3.69 -10.45 6.97
CA TYR A 108 4.85 -11.18 6.48
C TYR A 108 5.89 -11.42 7.57
N GLY A 109 6.28 -10.38 8.29
CA GLY A 109 7.29 -10.47 9.36
C GLY A 109 6.92 -11.47 10.45
N SER A 110 5.63 -11.59 10.75
CA SER A 110 5.14 -12.56 11.73
C SER A 110 5.07 -13.99 11.22
N ILE A 111 4.90 -14.20 9.92
CA ILE A 111 4.88 -15.53 9.31
C ILE A 111 6.31 -16.02 9.08
N ALA A 112 7.19 -15.14 8.58
CA ALA A 112 8.57 -15.44 8.23
C ALA A 112 9.55 -15.28 9.40
N ASP A 113 9.06 -14.90 10.61
CA ASP A 113 9.88 -14.57 11.79
C ASP A 113 10.96 -13.52 11.50
N ALA A 114 10.61 -12.51 10.67
CA ALA A 114 11.50 -11.45 10.23
C ALA A 114 11.23 -10.14 11.00
N SER A 115 12.27 -9.30 11.17
CA SER A 115 12.17 -8.00 11.84
C SER A 115 11.22 -7.06 11.14
N ILE A 116 10.11 -6.70 11.80
CA ILE A 116 9.11 -5.77 11.25
C ILE A 116 9.71 -4.37 11.06
N THR A 117 10.60 -3.96 11.96
CA THR A 117 11.30 -2.67 11.85
C THR A 117 12.14 -2.59 10.59
N ASP A 118 12.89 -3.67 10.28
CA ASP A 118 13.74 -3.71 9.09
C ASP A 118 12.90 -3.88 7.82
N LEU A 119 11.79 -4.62 7.87
CA LEU A 119 10.81 -4.68 6.78
C LEU A 119 10.21 -3.29 6.49
N PHE A 120 9.94 -2.48 7.51
CA PHE A 120 9.48 -1.11 7.31
C PHE A 120 10.56 -0.25 6.65
N LYS A 121 11.83 -0.36 7.07
CA LYS A 121 12.93 0.33 6.38
C LYS A 121 13.03 -0.12 4.91
N ALA A 122 12.94 -1.43 4.67
CA ALA A 122 13.02 -2.03 3.35
C ALA A 122 11.93 -1.55 2.38
N GLY A 123 10.72 -1.22 2.88
CA GLY A 123 9.59 -0.79 2.07
C GLY A 123 9.65 0.66 1.59
N VAL A 124 10.49 1.51 2.19
CA VAL A 124 10.54 2.96 1.87
C VAL A 124 10.98 3.20 0.42
N ILE A 125 12.14 2.69 0.04
CA ILE A 125 12.70 2.92 -1.30
C ILE A 125 11.83 2.27 -2.39
N PRO A 126 11.41 1.00 -2.27
CA PRO A 126 10.46 0.39 -3.19
C PRO A 126 9.16 1.19 -3.37
N GLY A 127 8.55 1.63 -2.29
CA GLY A 127 7.32 2.43 -2.34
C GLY A 127 7.50 3.77 -3.06
N LEU A 128 8.63 4.45 -2.85
CA LEU A 128 8.98 5.67 -3.58
C LEU A 128 9.25 5.40 -5.06
N LEU A 129 9.90 4.28 -5.41
CA LEU A 129 10.12 3.87 -6.81
C LEU A 129 8.80 3.57 -7.51
N MET A 130 7.85 2.91 -6.86
CA MET A 130 6.49 2.74 -7.36
C MET A 130 5.83 4.10 -7.63
N GLY A 131 5.89 5.02 -6.67
CA GLY A 131 5.38 6.38 -6.87
C GLY A 131 6.02 7.07 -8.10
N LEU A 132 7.33 6.97 -8.27
CA LEU A 132 8.03 7.51 -9.43
C LEU A 132 7.60 6.82 -10.74
N GLY A 133 7.45 5.51 -10.73
CA GLY A 133 6.95 4.74 -11.88
C GLY A 133 5.58 5.23 -12.33
N LEU A 134 4.65 5.40 -11.40
CA LEU A 134 3.31 5.92 -11.70
C LEU A 134 3.33 7.38 -12.21
N ILE A 135 4.20 8.23 -11.65
CA ILE A 135 4.37 9.61 -12.15
C ILE A 135 4.87 9.58 -13.61
N VAL A 136 5.85 8.75 -13.92
CA VAL A 136 6.36 8.60 -15.30
C VAL A 136 5.27 8.11 -16.23
N ALA A 137 4.51 7.08 -15.86
CA ALA A 137 3.38 6.56 -16.63
C ALA A 137 2.32 7.68 -16.86
N ALA A 138 1.98 8.43 -15.82
CA ALA A 138 0.99 9.50 -15.90
C ALA A 138 1.44 10.67 -16.78
N LEU A 139 2.71 11.03 -16.73
CA LEU A 139 3.28 12.06 -17.60
C LEU A 139 3.33 11.61 -19.06
N PHE A 140 3.62 10.33 -19.31
CA PHE A 140 3.61 9.77 -20.66
C PHE A 140 2.21 9.80 -21.28
N VAL A 141 1.18 9.38 -20.54
CA VAL A 141 -0.22 9.47 -20.96
C VAL A 141 -0.65 10.93 -21.13
N GLY A 142 -0.26 11.79 -20.21
CA GLY A 142 -0.58 13.23 -20.21
C GLY A 142 0.00 14.01 -21.39
N ARG A 143 1.07 13.51 -22.04
CA ARG A 143 1.64 14.15 -23.25
C ARG A 143 0.65 14.19 -24.42
N LYS A 144 -0.22 13.17 -24.50
CA LYS A 144 -1.23 13.04 -25.59
C LYS A 144 -2.57 13.66 -25.23
N ALA A 145 -2.76 14.15 -24.00
CA ALA A 145 -4.01 14.71 -23.52
C ALA A 145 -3.96 16.26 -23.46
N ASN A 146 -5.10 16.88 -23.69
CA ASN A 146 -5.26 18.33 -23.48
C ASN A 146 -5.49 18.61 -22.00
N LEU A 147 -4.39 18.63 -21.23
CA LEU A 147 -4.45 18.81 -19.80
C LEU A 147 -4.61 20.27 -19.41
N THR A 148 -5.55 20.53 -18.51
CA THR A 148 -5.68 21.84 -17.85
C THR A 148 -4.64 21.98 -16.76
N VAL A 149 -4.00 23.13 -16.70
CA VAL A 149 -2.98 23.48 -15.70
C VAL A 149 -3.57 24.52 -14.75
N GLN A 150 -3.41 24.30 -13.46
CA GLN A 150 -3.85 25.26 -12.46
C GLN A 150 -2.90 26.48 -12.36
N PRO A 151 -3.41 27.66 -11.98
CA PRO A 151 -2.52 28.80 -11.74
C PRO A 151 -1.57 28.52 -10.58
N LYS A 152 -0.35 29.05 -10.66
CA LYS A 152 0.66 28.90 -9.64
C LYS A 152 0.21 29.56 -8.34
N ALA A 153 0.06 28.77 -7.27
CA ALA A 153 -0.32 29.28 -5.96
C ALA A 153 0.77 30.19 -5.36
N SER A 154 0.34 31.22 -4.66
CA SER A 154 1.22 32.13 -3.95
C SER A 154 1.92 31.44 -2.76
N GLY A 155 3.06 31.98 -2.31
CA GLY A 155 3.76 31.45 -1.13
C GLY A 155 2.89 31.45 0.14
N LYS A 156 2.02 32.45 0.29
CA LYS A 156 1.08 32.55 1.42
C LYS A 156 0.04 31.42 1.39
N GLU A 157 -0.50 31.10 0.20
CA GLU A 157 -1.46 30.00 0.05
C GLU A 157 -0.82 28.64 0.33
N ARG A 158 0.42 28.41 -0.13
CA ARG A 158 1.17 27.19 0.15
C ARG A 158 1.43 27.03 1.65
N LEU A 159 1.86 28.11 2.33
CA LEU A 159 2.10 28.12 3.76
C LEU A 159 0.80 27.84 4.55
N LYS A 160 -0.33 28.41 4.12
CA LYS A 160 -1.64 28.14 4.73
C LYS A 160 -2.02 26.67 4.56
N ALA A 161 -1.93 26.13 3.35
CA ALA A 161 -2.22 24.72 3.08
C ALA A 161 -1.31 23.78 3.88
N PHE A 162 -0.01 24.12 4.04
CA PHE A 162 0.91 23.36 4.89
C PHE A 162 0.50 23.38 6.36
N LYS A 163 0.12 24.55 6.91
CA LYS A 163 -0.36 24.66 8.30
C LYS A 163 -1.63 23.81 8.52
N ASP A 164 -2.54 23.83 7.55
CA ASP A 164 -3.80 23.05 7.62
C ASP A 164 -3.53 21.54 7.56
N ALA A 165 -2.54 21.09 6.79
CA ALA A 165 -2.15 19.68 6.65
C ALA A 165 -1.14 19.21 7.72
N PHE A 166 -0.50 20.12 8.46
CA PHE A 166 0.63 19.85 9.35
C PHE A 166 0.38 18.69 10.33
N TRP A 167 -0.74 18.71 11.01
CA TRP A 167 -1.06 17.68 11.99
C TRP A 167 -1.28 16.30 11.36
N GLY A 168 -1.79 16.25 10.12
CA GLY A 168 -1.88 15.00 9.37
C GLY A 168 -0.51 14.48 8.92
N LEU A 169 0.38 15.38 8.46
CA LEU A 169 1.75 15.03 8.06
C LEU A 169 2.63 14.57 9.23
N LEU A 170 2.36 15.07 10.44
CA LEU A 170 3.14 14.72 11.62
C LEU A 170 2.94 13.28 12.07
N MET A 171 1.81 12.65 11.72
CA MET A 171 1.51 11.30 12.14
C MET A 171 2.48 10.23 11.62
N PRO A 172 2.75 10.12 10.30
CA PRO A 172 3.79 9.21 9.82
C PRO A 172 5.16 9.48 10.46
N VAL A 173 5.48 10.74 10.71
CA VAL A 173 6.75 11.13 11.35
C VAL A 173 6.82 10.61 12.79
N ILE A 174 5.75 10.71 13.56
CA ILE A 174 5.68 10.19 14.94
C ILE A 174 5.82 8.67 14.93
N ILE A 175 5.10 7.98 14.05
CA ILE A 175 5.09 6.52 13.99
C ILE A 175 6.47 6.00 13.56
N LEU A 176 6.93 6.42 12.38
CA LEU A 176 8.19 5.93 11.81
C LEU A 176 9.40 6.43 12.59
N GLY A 177 9.38 7.69 13.02
CA GLY A 177 10.44 8.27 13.85
C GLY A 177 10.56 7.55 15.21
N GLY A 178 9.43 7.19 15.82
CA GLY A 178 9.42 6.43 17.06
C GLY A 178 9.91 4.98 16.90
N ILE A 179 9.55 4.31 15.80
CA ILE A 179 10.00 2.95 15.48
C ILE A 179 11.49 2.95 15.10
N TYR A 180 11.92 3.81 14.18
CA TYR A 180 13.31 3.86 13.72
C TYR A 180 14.28 4.40 14.79
N GLY A 181 13.79 5.28 15.66
CA GLY A 181 14.52 5.76 16.84
C GLY A 181 14.53 4.76 18.00
N SER A 182 13.96 3.55 17.83
CA SER A 182 13.85 2.51 18.87
C SER A 182 13.17 2.98 20.16
N ILE A 183 12.34 4.04 20.07
CA ILE A 183 11.54 4.57 21.18
C ILE A 183 10.31 3.69 21.41
N PHE A 184 9.72 3.20 20.32
CA PHE A 184 8.50 2.40 20.32
C PHE A 184 8.70 1.12 19.51
N THR A 185 8.15 0.02 20.01
CA THR A 185 7.88 -1.15 19.18
C THR A 185 6.77 -0.81 18.15
N PRO A 186 6.65 -1.52 17.02
CA PRO A 186 5.56 -1.31 16.06
C PRO A 186 4.16 -1.36 16.69
N THR A 187 3.97 -2.18 17.74
CA THR A 187 2.69 -2.28 18.47
C THR A 187 2.39 -1.04 19.33
N GLU A 188 3.42 -0.53 19.98
CA GLU A 188 3.29 0.69 20.79
C GLU A 188 3.07 1.90 19.88
N ALA A 189 3.81 1.99 18.77
CA ALA A 189 3.60 3.03 17.76
C ALA A 189 2.18 3.04 17.21
N ALA A 190 1.59 1.84 16.98
CA ALA A 190 0.18 1.74 16.59
C ALA A 190 -0.78 2.22 17.69
N ALA A 191 -0.45 2.01 18.97
CA ALA A 191 -1.25 2.56 20.07
C ALA A 191 -1.14 4.09 20.15
N VAL A 192 0.08 4.61 20.07
CA VAL A 192 0.34 6.07 20.06
C VAL A 192 -0.41 6.73 18.91
N SER A 193 -0.45 6.10 17.73
CA SER A 193 -1.15 6.63 16.56
C SER A 193 -2.67 6.75 16.77
N VAL A 194 -3.30 5.82 17.50
CA VAL A 194 -4.73 5.92 17.88
C VAL A 194 -4.97 7.15 18.75
N PHE A 195 -4.17 7.31 19.81
CA PHE A 195 -4.31 8.46 20.70
C PHE A 195 -4.06 9.78 19.97
N TYR A 196 -3.02 9.83 19.14
CA TYR A 196 -2.72 11.01 18.34
C TYR A 196 -3.87 11.34 17.36
N GLY A 197 -4.37 10.34 16.63
CA GLY A 197 -5.50 10.51 15.71
C GLY A 197 -6.78 11.01 16.42
N LEU A 198 -7.05 10.52 17.64
CA LEU A 198 -8.15 11.01 18.47
C LEU A 198 -7.97 12.48 18.86
N ILE A 199 -6.79 12.84 19.35
CA ILE A 199 -6.49 14.22 19.76
C ILE A 199 -6.66 15.16 18.55
N VAL A 200 -6.07 14.82 17.41
CA VAL A 200 -6.16 15.64 16.20
C VAL A 200 -7.59 15.72 15.67
N GLY A 201 -8.30 14.59 15.59
CA GLY A 201 -9.65 14.53 15.02
C GLY A 201 -10.72 15.20 15.89
N VAL A 202 -10.62 15.08 17.23
CA VAL A 202 -11.62 15.61 18.16
C VAL A 202 -11.31 17.06 18.56
N PHE A 203 -10.07 17.37 18.93
CA PHE A 203 -9.73 18.67 19.54
C PHE A 203 -9.19 19.69 18.51
N ILE A 204 -8.39 19.25 17.53
CA ILE A 204 -7.74 20.16 16.59
C ILE A 204 -8.64 20.39 15.37
N TYR A 205 -9.01 19.33 14.66
CA TYR A 205 -9.85 19.45 13.46
C TYR A 205 -11.34 19.51 13.80
N ARG A 206 -11.75 19.00 14.95
CA ARG A 206 -13.14 19.02 15.45
C ARG A 206 -14.15 18.39 14.47
N GLU A 207 -13.70 17.42 13.69
CA GLU A 207 -14.52 16.74 12.68
C GLU A 207 -15.08 15.39 13.18
N VAL A 208 -14.50 14.84 14.26
CA VAL A 208 -14.91 13.58 14.86
C VAL A 208 -15.85 13.86 16.04
N ASN A 209 -17.14 13.61 15.84
CA ASN A 209 -18.15 13.64 16.90
C ASN A 209 -18.44 12.25 17.46
N TRP A 210 -19.27 12.14 18.51
CA TRP A 210 -19.59 10.86 19.14
C TRP A 210 -20.22 9.83 18.19
N LYS A 211 -21.04 10.27 17.22
CA LYS A 211 -21.63 9.38 16.22
C LYS A 211 -20.56 8.80 15.28
N LYS A 212 -19.71 9.67 14.73
CA LYS A 212 -18.59 9.22 13.89
C LYS A 212 -17.62 8.31 14.65
N MET A 213 -17.39 8.57 15.94
CA MET A 213 -16.56 7.70 16.79
C MET A 213 -17.15 6.30 16.91
N LYS A 214 -18.46 6.18 17.13
CA LYS A 214 -19.13 4.88 17.16
C LYS A 214 -18.99 4.13 15.85
N ASP A 215 -19.18 4.82 14.70
CA ASP A 215 -19.01 4.22 13.38
C ASP A 215 -17.57 3.73 13.16
N ILE A 216 -16.56 4.54 13.52
CA ILE A 216 -15.15 4.16 13.46
C ILE A 216 -14.88 2.89 14.25
N LEU A 217 -15.41 2.78 15.47
CA LEU A 217 -15.21 1.60 16.31
C LEU A 217 -15.89 0.36 15.72
N ILE A 218 -17.11 0.49 15.20
CA ILE A 218 -17.83 -0.61 14.55
C ILE A 218 -17.10 -1.09 13.32
N ASP A 219 -16.70 -0.18 12.42
CA ASP A 219 -15.96 -0.49 11.19
C ASP A 219 -14.62 -1.18 11.51
N SER A 220 -13.91 -0.66 12.53
CA SER A 220 -12.64 -1.25 12.98
C SER A 220 -12.82 -2.66 13.57
N CYS A 221 -13.87 -2.87 14.35
CA CYS A 221 -14.18 -4.20 14.90
C CYS A 221 -14.56 -5.19 13.80
N SER A 222 -15.41 -4.79 12.85
CA SER A 222 -15.83 -5.62 11.73
C SER A 222 -14.63 -6.07 10.89
N THR A 223 -13.77 -5.12 10.55
CA THR A 223 -12.59 -5.43 9.72
C THR A 223 -11.58 -6.28 10.48
N THR A 224 -11.37 -6.02 11.79
CA THR A 224 -10.52 -6.86 12.63
C THR A 224 -11.05 -8.29 12.70
N ALA A 225 -12.37 -8.47 12.83
CA ALA A 225 -13.00 -9.78 12.85
C ALA A 225 -12.76 -10.55 11.54
N THR A 226 -12.86 -9.86 10.39
CA THR A 226 -12.57 -10.44 9.08
C THR A 226 -11.12 -10.95 8.99
N VAL A 227 -10.15 -10.14 9.41
CA VAL A 227 -8.74 -10.55 9.38
C VAL A 227 -8.46 -11.70 10.36
N MET A 228 -9.08 -11.67 11.55
CA MET A 228 -8.98 -12.78 12.50
C MET A 228 -9.51 -14.10 11.89
N PHE A 229 -10.62 -14.03 11.17
CA PHE A 229 -11.19 -15.19 10.51
C PHE A 229 -10.26 -15.73 9.40
N ILE A 230 -9.69 -14.84 8.58
CA ILE A 230 -8.69 -15.20 7.56
C ILE A 230 -7.47 -15.85 8.21
N THR A 231 -6.93 -15.24 9.27
CA THR A 231 -5.76 -15.77 9.99
C THR A 231 -6.03 -17.15 10.58
N MET A 232 -7.22 -17.37 11.11
CA MET A 232 -7.62 -18.68 11.63
C MET A 232 -7.68 -19.74 10.51
N GLY A 233 -8.31 -19.40 9.38
CA GLY A 233 -8.35 -20.29 8.22
C GLY A 233 -6.95 -20.59 7.66
N ALA A 234 -6.10 -19.58 7.56
CA ALA A 234 -4.73 -19.73 7.09
C ALA A 234 -3.87 -20.59 8.05
N THR A 235 -4.04 -20.43 9.37
CA THR A 235 -3.35 -21.28 10.36
C THR A 235 -3.78 -22.73 10.22
N LEU A 236 -5.08 -22.99 10.03
CA LEU A 236 -5.58 -24.34 9.77
C LEU A 236 -5.04 -24.90 8.44
N PHE A 237 -5.01 -24.09 7.39
CA PHE A 237 -4.43 -24.47 6.10
C PHE A 237 -2.94 -24.84 6.23
N GLY A 238 -2.16 -24.01 6.91
CA GLY A 238 -0.73 -24.28 7.21
C GLY A 238 -0.55 -25.59 7.98
N TYR A 239 -1.39 -25.85 9.00
CA TYR A 239 -1.37 -27.10 9.74
C TYR A 239 -1.63 -28.32 8.83
N VAL A 240 -2.61 -28.22 7.92
CA VAL A 240 -2.93 -29.30 6.97
C VAL A 240 -1.78 -29.52 5.99
N LEU A 241 -1.16 -28.45 5.47
CA LEU A 241 0.00 -28.53 4.57
C LEU A 241 1.15 -29.28 5.24
N THR A 242 1.52 -28.87 6.46
CA THR A 242 2.61 -29.51 7.21
C THR A 242 2.27 -30.96 7.56
N ARG A 243 1.03 -31.25 7.95
CA ARG A 243 0.59 -32.62 8.25
C ARG A 243 0.62 -33.53 7.03
N ALA A 244 0.29 -33.00 5.87
CA ALA A 244 0.34 -33.71 4.59
C ALA A 244 1.76 -33.73 3.97
N ARG A 245 2.76 -33.09 4.59
CA ARG A 245 4.12 -32.90 4.07
C ARG A 245 4.18 -32.26 2.69
N LEU A 246 3.16 -31.46 2.35
CA LEU A 246 3.11 -30.75 1.08
C LEU A 246 4.11 -29.60 1.03
N ASP A 247 4.41 -29.00 2.18
CA ASP A 247 5.48 -28.04 2.38
C ASP A 247 6.82 -28.59 1.88
N LEU A 248 7.23 -29.78 2.34
CA LEU A 248 8.45 -30.46 1.92
C LEU A 248 8.40 -30.89 0.43
N ALA A 249 7.26 -31.31 -0.05
CA ALA A 249 7.11 -31.67 -1.46
C ALA A 249 7.28 -30.47 -2.39
N ILE A 250 6.67 -29.32 -2.03
CA ILE A 250 6.80 -28.05 -2.77
C ILE A 250 8.23 -27.53 -2.68
N GLU A 251 8.85 -27.57 -1.50
CA GLU A 251 10.22 -27.18 -1.27
C GLU A 251 11.18 -27.97 -2.17
N ASN A 252 11.13 -29.30 -2.14
CA ASN A 252 11.95 -30.18 -2.97
C ASN A 252 11.70 -29.95 -4.47
N PHE A 253 10.43 -29.77 -4.88
CA PHE A 253 10.08 -29.44 -6.26
C PHE A 253 10.73 -28.11 -6.68
N MET A 254 10.57 -27.05 -5.86
CA MET A 254 11.13 -25.73 -6.12
C MET A 254 12.66 -25.79 -6.22
N LEU A 255 13.34 -26.46 -5.30
CA LEU A 255 14.79 -26.64 -5.33
C LEU A 255 15.26 -27.41 -6.56
N THR A 256 14.53 -28.43 -6.97
CA THR A 256 14.82 -29.20 -8.19
C THR A 256 14.67 -28.34 -9.44
N VAL A 257 13.58 -27.58 -9.56
CA VAL A 257 13.30 -26.74 -10.73
C VAL A 257 14.25 -25.55 -10.80
N THR A 258 14.58 -24.95 -9.66
CA THR A 258 15.50 -23.81 -9.60
C THR A 258 16.95 -24.22 -9.77
N ASN A 259 17.29 -25.46 -9.47
CA ASN A 259 18.67 -25.99 -9.49
C ASN A 259 19.67 -25.06 -8.75
N GLY A 260 19.25 -24.48 -7.63
CA GLY A 260 20.04 -23.52 -6.85
C GLY A 260 20.11 -22.10 -7.44
N ASN A 261 19.40 -21.81 -8.55
CA ASN A 261 19.44 -20.51 -9.21
C ASN A 261 18.38 -19.56 -8.64
N THR A 262 18.82 -18.51 -7.96
CA THR A 262 17.96 -17.47 -7.36
C THR A 262 17.13 -16.70 -8.37
N VAL A 263 17.64 -16.53 -9.61
CA VAL A 263 16.91 -15.84 -10.68
C VAL A 263 15.67 -16.63 -11.08
N ILE A 264 15.82 -17.96 -11.26
CA ILE A 264 14.69 -18.83 -11.62
C ILE A 264 13.67 -18.87 -10.46
N PHE A 265 14.15 -18.91 -9.21
CA PHE A 265 13.29 -18.83 -8.05
C PHE A 265 12.42 -17.56 -8.08
N PHE A 266 13.01 -16.38 -8.26
CA PHE A 266 12.25 -15.14 -8.31
C PHE A 266 11.32 -15.02 -9.52
N ILE A 267 11.66 -15.62 -10.68
CA ILE A 267 10.73 -15.69 -11.82
C ILE A 267 9.47 -16.46 -11.40
N ILE A 268 9.64 -17.63 -10.79
CA ILE A 268 8.50 -18.47 -10.35
C ILE A 268 7.68 -17.72 -9.30
N VAL A 269 8.33 -17.16 -8.27
CA VAL A 269 7.66 -16.37 -7.22
C VAL A 269 6.87 -15.22 -7.83
N ASN A 270 7.48 -14.44 -8.72
CA ASN A 270 6.82 -13.30 -9.33
C ASN A 270 5.61 -13.70 -10.19
N VAL A 271 5.73 -14.74 -11.01
CA VAL A 271 4.61 -15.19 -11.84
C VAL A 271 3.47 -15.73 -10.99
N VAL A 272 3.77 -16.58 -10.00
CA VAL A 272 2.76 -17.16 -9.11
C VAL A 272 2.03 -16.07 -8.31
N LEU A 273 2.78 -15.13 -7.74
CA LEU A 273 2.20 -14.07 -6.93
C LEU A 273 1.43 -13.04 -7.76
N LEU A 274 1.86 -12.71 -8.99
CA LEU A 274 1.08 -11.85 -9.88
C LEU A 274 -0.27 -12.50 -10.23
N ILE A 275 -0.27 -13.79 -10.54
CA ILE A 275 -1.52 -14.52 -10.80
C ILE A 275 -2.37 -14.56 -9.53
N ALA A 276 -1.81 -14.93 -8.39
CA ALA A 276 -2.54 -15.02 -7.12
C ALA A 276 -3.09 -13.64 -6.70
N GLY A 277 -2.30 -12.59 -6.82
CA GLY A 277 -2.66 -11.23 -6.45
C GLY A 277 -3.78 -10.62 -7.30
N CYS A 278 -4.02 -11.16 -8.53
CA CYS A 278 -5.20 -10.77 -9.32
C CYS A 278 -6.52 -11.20 -8.66
N PHE A 279 -6.51 -12.27 -7.86
CA PHE A 279 -7.72 -12.90 -7.29
C PHE A 279 -7.82 -12.75 -5.77
N LEU A 280 -6.68 -12.68 -5.08
CA LEU A 280 -6.59 -12.64 -3.62
C LEU A 280 -6.17 -11.25 -3.14
N ASP A 281 -6.58 -10.90 -1.93
CA ASP A 281 -6.00 -9.76 -1.24
C ASP A 281 -4.57 -10.09 -0.76
N SER A 282 -3.75 -9.06 -0.60
CA SER A 282 -2.34 -9.23 -0.26
C SER A 282 -2.13 -9.99 1.06
N THR A 283 -3.00 -9.77 2.06
CA THR A 283 -2.89 -10.42 3.36
C THR A 283 -3.13 -11.94 3.26
N SER A 284 -4.21 -12.33 2.60
CA SER A 284 -4.55 -13.75 2.37
C SER A 284 -3.47 -14.45 1.55
N ALA A 285 -2.97 -13.79 0.50
CA ALA A 285 -1.90 -14.34 -0.32
C ALA A 285 -0.61 -14.57 0.48
N LEU A 286 -0.22 -13.63 1.36
CA LEU A 286 0.95 -13.80 2.23
C LEU A 286 0.81 -15.01 3.16
N TYR A 287 -0.35 -15.21 3.76
CA TYR A 287 -0.58 -16.38 4.62
C TYR A 287 -0.42 -17.71 3.89
N ILE A 288 -0.78 -17.76 2.59
CA ILE A 288 -0.70 -18.97 1.78
C ILE A 288 0.72 -19.19 1.26
N PHE A 289 1.34 -18.15 0.68
CA PHE A 289 2.57 -18.30 -0.08
C PHE A 289 3.85 -18.09 0.73
N THR A 290 3.83 -17.33 1.82
CA THR A 290 5.03 -17.13 2.64
C THR A 290 5.55 -18.44 3.23
N PRO A 291 4.72 -19.33 3.83
CA PRO A 291 5.20 -20.62 4.33
C PRO A 291 5.78 -21.53 3.25
N LEU A 292 5.37 -21.33 1.98
CA LEU A 292 5.85 -22.14 0.85
C LEU A 292 7.16 -21.62 0.27
N PHE A 293 7.35 -20.30 0.21
CA PHE A 293 8.53 -19.70 -0.42
C PHE A 293 9.65 -19.37 0.55
N ALA A 294 9.35 -19.01 1.81
CA ALA A 294 10.37 -18.59 2.76
C ALA A 294 11.40 -19.69 3.09
N PRO A 295 11.02 -20.98 3.30
CA PRO A 295 12.01 -22.04 3.53
C PRO A 295 12.96 -22.25 2.33
N VAL A 296 12.41 -22.22 1.10
CA VAL A 296 13.21 -22.34 -0.13
C VAL A 296 14.18 -21.17 -0.28
N ALA A 297 13.72 -19.96 -0.02
CA ALA A 297 14.56 -18.76 -0.08
C ALA A 297 15.73 -18.80 0.89
N VAL A 298 15.49 -19.26 2.12
CA VAL A 298 16.56 -19.44 3.14
C VAL A 298 17.62 -20.43 2.65
N GLN A 299 17.23 -21.56 2.05
CA GLN A 299 18.17 -22.54 1.50
C GLN A 299 18.95 -21.99 0.30
N LEU A 300 18.37 -21.09 -0.48
CA LEU A 300 19.03 -20.40 -1.58
C LEU A 300 19.89 -19.21 -1.12
N GLY A 301 19.98 -18.94 0.21
CA GLY A 301 20.75 -17.83 0.78
C GLY A 301 20.13 -16.46 0.51
N ILE A 302 18.81 -16.38 0.20
CA ILE A 302 18.09 -15.13 -0.02
C ILE A 302 17.71 -14.53 1.33
N ASP A 303 17.98 -13.23 1.49
CA ASP A 303 17.59 -12.47 2.67
C ASP A 303 16.04 -12.46 2.83
N PRO A 304 15.51 -12.89 3.99
CA PRO A 304 14.07 -12.89 4.24
C PRO A 304 13.41 -11.51 4.09
N ILE A 305 14.11 -10.42 4.42
CA ILE A 305 13.61 -9.05 4.26
C ILE A 305 13.45 -8.70 2.78
N HIS A 306 14.44 -9.07 1.95
CA HIS A 306 14.37 -8.89 0.51
C HIS A 306 13.22 -9.69 -0.10
N LEU A 307 13.10 -10.98 0.24
CA LEU A 307 11.97 -11.82 -0.21
C LEU A 307 10.63 -11.19 0.14
N GLY A 308 10.45 -10.77 1.40
CA GLY A 308 9.21 -10.16 1.87
C GLY A 308 8.88 -8.89 1.11
N THR A 309 9.87 -8.06 0.85
CA THR A 309 9.69 -6.83 0.07
C THR A 309 9.25 -7.13 -1.36
N VAL A 310 9.89 -8.08 -2.04
CA VAL A 310 9.50 -8.51 -3.39
C VAL A 310 8.09 -9.07 -3.41
N MET A 311 7.74 -9.96 -2.47
CA MET A 311 6.40 -10.54 -2.37
C MET A 311 5.33 -9.45 -2.18
N ILE A 312 5.57 -8.49 -1.30
CA ILE A 312 4.61 -7.43 -0.99
C ILE A 312 4.44 -6.46 -2.15
N VAL A 313 5.51 -6.06 -2.81
CA VAL A 313 5.44 -5.22 -4.04
C VAL A 313 4.69 -5.94 -5.14
N ASN A 314 4.96 -7.22 -5.34
CA ASN A 314 4.27 -8.06 -6.33
C ASN A 314 2.76 -8.13 -6.05
N LEU A 315 2.38 -8.46 -4.83
CA LEU A 315 0.97 -8.53 -4.42
C LEU A 315 0.28 -7.15 -4.46
N ALA A 316 1.00 -6.06 -4.20
CA ALA A 316 0.50 -4.71 -4.38
C ALA A 316 0.12 -4.44 -5.85
N ILE A 317 0.95 -4.89 -6.81
CA ILE A 317 0.65 -4.82 -8.25
C ILE A 317 -0.57 -5.68 -8.57
N GLY A 318 -0.70 -6.85 -7.96
CA GLY A 318 -1.87 -7.73 -8.11
C GLY A 318 -3.19 -7.03 -7.76
N LEU A 319 -3.22 -6.15 -6.75
CA LEU A 319 -4.43 -5.44 -6.34
C LEU A 319 -5.05 -4.56 -7.44
N PHE A 320 -4.29 -4.15 -8.44
CA PHE A 320 -4.79 -3.37 -9.58
C PHE A 320 -4.56 -4.07 -10.93
N THR A 321 -4.31 -5.37 -10.91
CA THR A 321 -4.13 -6.18 -12.12
C THR A 321 -5.42 -6.94 -12.45
N PRO A 322 -5.95 -6.82 -13.70
CA PRO A 322 -7.09 -7.62 -14.12
C PRO A 322 -6.79 -9.14 -14.02
N PRO A 323 -7.79 -10.02 -13.84
CA PRO A 323 -9.22 -9.80 -14.06
C PRO A 323 -9.99 -9.25 -12.85
N VAL A 324 -9.52 -9.47 -11.61
CA VAL A 324 -10.22 -8.98 -10.43
C VAL A 324 -9.59 -7.67 -9.94
N GLY A 325 -8.46 -7.71 -9.26
CA GLY A 325 -7.80 -6.54 -8.73
C GLY A 325 -8.70 -5.69 -7.82
N VAL A 326 -8.69 -5.94 -6.52
CA VAL A 326 -9.64 -5.32 -5.57
C VAL A 326 -9.68 -3.79 -5.67
N ASN A 327 -8.54 -3.14 -5.91
CA ASN A 327 -8.45 -1.70 -6.09
C ASN A 327 -9.19 -1.22 -7.35
N LEU A 328 -9.20 -2.04 -8.42
CA LEU A 328 -9.92 -1.70 -9.65
C LEU A 328 -11.43 -1.63 -9.40
N TYR A 329 -11.97 -2.60 -8.67
CA TYR A 329 -13.40 -2.60 -8.34
C TYR A 329 -13.79 -1.39 -7.49
N VAL A 330 -12.99 -1.04 -6.50
CA VAL A 330 -13.23 0.16 -5.68
C VAL A 330 -13.20 1.42 -6.55
N ALA A 331 -12.19 1.55 -7.42
CA ALA A 331 -12.07 2.69 -8.32
C ALA A 331 -13.20 2.76 -9.36
N CYS A 332 -13.65 1.61 -9.90
CA CYS A 332 -14.78 1.52 -10.81
C CYS A 332 -16.08 1.98 -10.15
N GLY A 333 -16.34 1.55 -8.91
CA GLY A 333 -17.51 1.96 -8.15
C GLY A 333 -17.55 3.46 -7.88
N ILE A 334 -16.40 4.10 -7.64
CA ILE A 334 -16.31 5.55 -7.43
C ILE A 334 -16.40 6.31 -8.76
N GLY A 335 -15.76 5.79 -9.80
CA GLY A 335 -15.64 6.45 -11.10
C GLY A 335 -16.86 6.26 -12.01
N ASP A 336 -17.78 5.38 -11.62
CA ASP A 336 -18.96 4.95 -12.41
C ASP A 336 -18.56 4.50 -13.82
N ILE A 337 -17.60 3.57 -13.89
CA ILE A 337 -17.11 2.96 -15.13
C ILE A 337 -17.05 1.43 -15.01
N LYS A 338 -17.09 0.76 -16.14
CA LYS A 338 -17.00 -0.71 -16.20
C LYS A 338 -15.56 -1.19 -16.06
N ILE A 339 -15.40 -2.43 -15.59
CA ILE A 339 -14.07 -3.05 -15.43
C ILE A 339 -13.31 -3.19 -16.76
N GLU A 340 -14.04 -3.39 -17.87
CA GLU A 340 -13.44 -3.48 -19.20
C GLU A 340 -12.84 -2.15 -19.66
N GLU A 341 -13.39 -1.02 -19.21
CA GLU A 341 -12.88 0.31 -19.53
C GLU A 341 -11.61 0.62 -18.75
N ILE A 342 -11.62 0.37 -17.43
CA ILE A 342 -10.45 0.63 -16.59
C ILE A 342 -9.27 -0.26 -16.99
N THR A 343 -9.53 -1.49 -17.45
CA THR A 343 -8.50 -2.43 -17.94
C THR A 343 -7.68 -1.84 -19.10
N LYS A 344 -8.28 -1.04 -19.97
CA LYS A 344 -7.54 -0.34 -21.03
C LYS A 344 -6.71 0.81 -20.47
N GLY A 345 -7.21 1.49 -19.44
CA GLY A 345 -6.53 2.60 -18.80
C GLY A 345 -5.35 2.21 -17.93
N ILE A 346 -5.34 0.97 -17.38
CA ILE A 346 -4.33 0.52 -16.41
C ILE A 346 -2.99 0.13 -17.05
N ILE A 347 -2.98 -0.20 -18.34
CA ILE A 347 -1.81 -0.75 -19.02
C ILE A 347 -0.53 0.09 -18.80
N PRO A 348 -0.54 1.44 -18.96
CA PRO A 348 0.67 2.23 -18.74
C PRO A 348 1.19 2.14 -17.28
N CYS A 349 0.27 2.13 -16.31
CA CYS A 349 0.63 1.98 -14.90
C CYS A 349 1.20 0.58 -14.63
N LEU A 350 0.57 -0.45 -15.18
CA LEU A 350 1.00 -1.84 -15.00
C LEU A 350 2.41 -2.07 -15.59
N ILE A 351 2.69 -1.55 -16.78
CA ILE A 351 4.03 -1.67 -17.39
C ILE A 351 5.09 -0.98 -16.53
N ALA A 352 4.79 0.23 -16.02
CA ALA A 352 5.71 0.95 -15.17
C ALA A 352 6.00 0.19 -13.88
N GLU A 353 4.96 -0.33 -13.23
CA GLU A 353 5.11 -1.04 -11.96
C GLU A 353 5.74 -2.42 -12.11
N LEU A 354 5.50 -3.13 -13.22
CA LEU A 354 6.23 -4.37 -13.53
C LEU A 354 7.72 -4.11 -13.74
N ALA A 355 8.09 -2.99 -14.38
CA ALA A 355 9.50 -2.61 -14.52
C ALA A 355 10.13 -2.30 -13.13
N VAL A 356 9.39 -1.63 -12.25
CA VAL A 356 9.82 -1.38 -10.87
C VAL A 356 9.96 -2.69 -10.09
N LEU A 357 9.00 -3.62 -10.22
CA LEU A 357 9.07 -4.95 -9.60
C LEU A 357 10.33 -5.70 -10.01
N LEU A 358 10.61 -5.76 -11.31
CA LEU A 358 11.81 -6.43 -11.81
C LEU A 358 13.09 -5.77 -11.29
N LEU A 359 13.12 -4.45 -11.24
CA LEU A 359 14.25 -3.71 -10.67
C LEU A 359 14.46 -4.06 -9.19
N ILE A 360 13.40 -4.06 -8.37
CA ILE A 360 13.48 -4.42 -6.96
C ILE A 360 13.89 -5.89 -6.79
N THR A 361 13.32 -6.80 -7.58
CA THR A 361 13.59 -8.23 -7.50
C THR A 361 15.07 -8.58 -7.75
N TYR A 362 15.68 -7.96 -8.77
CA TYR A 362 17.03 -8.30 -9.18
C TYR A 362 18.13 -7.37 -8.67
N VAL A 363 17.78 -6.33 -7.93
CA VAL A 363 18.70 -5.43 -7.25
C VAL A 363 18.40 -5.41 -5.74
N PRO A 364 18.86 -6.42 -4.98
CA PRO A 364 18.55 -6.54 -3.55
C PRO A 364 18.92 -5.31 -2.73
N ALA A 365 19.95 -4.56 -3.15
CA ALA A 365 20.36 -3.32 -2.49
C ALA A 365 19.21 -2.31 -2.35
N ILE A 366 18.20 -2.32 -3.23
CA ILE A 366 17.05 -1.41 -3.16
C ILE A 366 16.22 -1.66 -1.90
N SER A 367 16.05 -2.91 -1.51
CA SER A 367 15.29 -3.29 -0.32
C SER A 367 16.16 -3.35 0.96
N THR A 368 17.50 -3.52 0.84
CA THR A 368 18.36 -3.71 2.01
C THR A 368 19.19 -2.47 2.36
N PHE A 369 19.25 -1.45 1.49
CA PHE A 369 20.09 -0.26 1.67
C PHE A 369 19.88 0.51 2.98
N LEU A 370 18.66 0.56 3.50
CA LEU A 370 18.34 1.28 4.75
C LEU A 370 18.50 0.41 6.00
N ILE A 371 18.90 -0.86 5.83
CA ILE A 371 19.04 -1.82 6.93
C ILE A 371 20.49 -1.95 7.34
N HIS A 372 21.40 -1.87 6.38
CA HIS A 372 22.87 -2.02 6.53
C HIS A 372 23.60 -0.69 6.52
#